data_2cd19658170ecebfc946c7504d23ad23
#
_entry.id   2cd19658170ecebfc946c7504d23ad23
#
_cell.length_a   1.000
_cell.length_b   1.000
_cell.length_c   1.000
_cell.angle_alpha   90.00
_cell.angle_beta   90.00
_cell.angle_gamma   90.00
#
_symmetry.space_group_name_H-M   'P 1'
#
loop_
_entity.id
_entity.type
_entity.pdbx_description
1 polymer ?
#
loop_
_entity_poly.entity_id
_entity_poly.type
_entity_poly.pdbx_seq_one_letter_code
_entity_poly.pdbx_strand_id
1 'polypeptide(L)'
;MILSCIRVVSSLPVIQYHAAFAAYTKYIPVLKPIIARLRQALMPDALEQEKEMPIRLGVPKETEDGERRVAIVPAVAERFSKLGVEVLVESGAGDGSYYSDASYTGATIVPSAAELYAQADLIVKVQPPTEAEIGQMKAGATVAGMMLPHRFPERVKLLRDKKLLSFAMELVPRISRAQSMDVLSSQAAVAGYKAALMAADRSGGFFPMLTTAAGTIRPAKVLVIGAGVAGLQAIATAKRLGAMVEGYDVRGATREQVESLGAKFVDTGVSAEGSGGYARELTDEEKQQQQQVLEKHIGAADVVITTAAIPGRPSPKIIRKDVVEQMKHGAVIIDLAAEGGGNCEVTEPGKQIVHSKTIVYGPLNVPSELPVHASEMYAKNLLNFLTPMIEDGEFKPDWDDEVIADSTLTRDGEIKHTPTRELVG
;
A
#
# COMPACT_ATOMS: atom_id res chain seq x y z
N MET A 1 -47.65 9.04 43.44
CA MET A 1 -46.25 9.35 43.11
C MET A 1 -45.91 9.07 41.62
N ILE A 2 -46.28 7.95 41.04
CA ILE A 2 -46.00 7.61 39.64
C ILE A 2 -46.76 8.54 38.64
N LEU A 3 -48.03 8.83 38.88
CA LEU A 3 -48.85 9.74 38.06
C LEU A 3 -48.42 11.23 38.12
N SER A 4 -47.79 11.68 39.22
CA SER A 4 -47.20 13.02 39.34
C SER A 4 -45.91 13.18 38.51
N CYS A 5 -45.09 12.11 38.39
CA CYS A 5 -43.88 12.12 37.59
C CYS A 5 -44.19 12.16 36.08
N ILE A 6 -45.25 11.47 35.62
CA ILE A 6 -45.66 11.45 34.19
C ILE A 6 -46.08 12.85 33.73
N ARG A 7 -46.73 13.66 34.57
CA ARG A 7 -47.15 15.04 34.25
C ARG A 7 -46.01 16.05 34.12
N VAL A 8 -44.91 15.84 34.83
CA VAL A 8 -43.73 16.73 34.79
C VAL A 8 -42.86 16.44 33.54
N VAL A 9 -42.85 15.19 33.11
CA VAL A 9 -42.02 14.74 31.98
C VAL A 9 -42.63 15.15 30.66
N SER A 10 -43.97 15.25 30.54
CA SER A 10 -44.65 15.63 29.26
C SER A 10 -44.54 17.12 28.89
N SER A 11 -43.90 17.96 29.70
CA SER A 11 -43.76 19.41 29.48
C SER A 11 -42.34 19.90 29.21
N LEU A 12 -41.35 18.99 29.07
CA LEU A 12 -39.95 19.35 28.86
C LEU A 12 -39.55 19.25 27.38
N PRO A 13 -38.66 20.14 26.86
CA PRO A 13 -38.10 20.02 25.54
C PRO A 13 -37.25 18.72 25.41
N VAL A 14 -37.24 18.13 24.22
CA VAL A 14 -36.65 16.82 23.91
C VAL A 14 -35.21 16.63 24.40
N ILE A 15 -34.40 17.68 24.41
CA ILE A 15 -32.97 17.63 24.86
C ILE A 15 -32.83 17.44 26.38
N GLN A 16 -33.80 17.94 27.21
CA GLN A 16 -33.78 17.76 28.66
C GLN A 16 -34.35 16.40 29.07
N TYR A 17 -35.08 15.73 28.18
CA TYR A 17 -35.67 14.42 28.40
C TYR A 17 -34.61 13.35 28.58
N HIS A 18 -33.57 13.34 27.75
CA HIS A 18 -32.50 12.33 27.77
C HIS A 18 -31.66 12.37 29.08
N ALA A 19 -31.31 13.54 29.56
CA ALA A 19 -30.50 13.68 30.78
C ALA A 19 -31.27 13.27 32.07
N ALA A 20 -32.54 13.61 32.15
CA ALA A 20 -33.39 13.22 33.28
C ALA A 20 -33.67 11.72 33.27
N PHE A 21 -33.84 11.14 32.10
CA PHE A 21 -34.16 9.71 31.90
C PHE A 21 -32.98 8.79 32.25
N ALA A 22 -31.78 9.18 31.85
CA ALA A 22 -30.54 8.43 32.14
C ALA A 22 -30.21 8.41 33.65
N ALA A 23 -30.54 9.48 34.39
CA ALA A 23 -30.33 9.54 35.82
C ALA A 23 -31.29 8.63 36.61
N TYR A 24 -32.54 8.44 36.13
CA TYR A 24 -33.53 7.61 36.82
C TYR A 24 -33.37 6.10 36.61
N THR A 25 -32.89 5.68 35.41
CA THR A 25 -32.69 4.27 35.11
C THR A 25 -31.53 3.61 35.86
N LYS A 26 -30.63 4.42 36.42
CA LYS A 26 -29.47 3.94 37.20
C LYS A 26 -29.84 3.40 38.59
N TYR A 27 -31.01 3.79 39.12
CA TYR A 27 -31.35 3.52 40.51
C TYR A 27 -32.46 2.47 40.74
N ILE A 28 -33.22 2.03 39.70
CA ILE A 28 -34.30 1.05 39.87
C ILE A 28 -34.35 0.04 38.73
N PRO A 29 -33.62 -1.09 38.81
CA PRO A 29 -33.53 -2.11 37.74
C PRO A 29 -34.89 -2.70 37.29
N VAL A 30 -35.88 -2.75 38.16
CA VAL A 30 -37.22 -3.30 37.86
C VAL A 30 -38.03 -2.42 36.89
N LEU A 31 -37.67 -1.16 36.71
CA LEU A 31 -38.39 -0.24 35.81
C LEU A 31 -37.88 -0.30 34.37
N LYS A 32 -36.71 -0.90 34.11
CA LYS A 32 -36.14 -1.00 32.75
C LYS A 32 -37.13 -1.58 31.72
N PRO A 33 -37.76 -2.73 31.93
CA PRO A 33 -38.69 -3.30 30.93
C PRO A 33 -39.98 -2.50 30.75
N ILE A 34 -40.46 -1.81 31.85
CA ILE A 34 -41.66 -0.97 31.76
C ILE A 34 -41.35 0.30 30.98
N ILE A 35 -40.20 0.89 31.24
CA ILE A 35 -39.70 2.09 30.55
C ILE A 35 -39.45 1.80 29.07
N ALA A 36 -38.87 0.64 28.71
CA ALA A 36 -38.68 0.23 27.36
C ALA A 36 -40.00 0.09 26.59
N ARG A 37 -41.04 -0.52 27.22
CA ARG A 37 -42.38 -0.66 26.61
C ARG A 37 -43.10 0.69 26.49
N LEU A 38 -42.95 1.60 27.44
CA LEU A 38 -43.52 2.95 27.36
C LEU A 38 -42.81 3.80 26.30
N ARG A 39 -41.49 3.68 26.12
CA ARG A 39 -40.72 4.33 25.05
C ARG A 39 -41.20 3.84 23.68
N GLN A 40 -41.38 2.55 23.53
CA GLN A 40 -41.89 1.91 22.28
C GLN A 40 -43.34 2.32 21.95
N ALA A 41 -44.19 2.51 22.95
CA ALA A 41 -45.60 2.90 22.79
C ALA A 41 -45.82 4.41 22.56
N LEU A 42 -44.95 5.26 23.11
CA LEU A 42 -45.11 6.71 23.09
C LEU A 42 -44.29 7.40 21.97
N MET A 43 -43.27 6.73 21.46
CA MET A 43 -42.38 7.26 20.41
C MET A 43 -42.00 6.17 19.41
N PRO A 44 -42.99 5.60 18.64
CA PRO A 44 -42.67 4.58 17.65
C PRO A 44 -41.69 5.08 16.59
N ASP A 45 -41.77 6.33 16.19
CA ASP A 45 -40.90 6.95 15.16
C ASP A 45 -39.51 7.35 15.68
N ALA A 46 -39.34 7.51 17.01
CA ALA A 46 -38.05 7.85 17.61
C ALA A 46 -37.09 6.65 17.70
N LEU A 47 -37.62 5.41 17.64
CA LEU A 47 -36.81 4.20 17.62
C LEU A 47 -36.34 3.86 16.18
N GLU A 48 -37.01 4.36 15.14
CA GLU A 48 -36.54 4.25 13.78
C GLU A 48 -35.48 5.31 13.43
N GLN A 49 -35.34 6.38 14.23
CA GLN A 49 -34.39 7.46 13.98
C GLN A 49 -33.02 7.29 14.67
N GLU A 50 -32.82 6.28 15.50
CA GLU A 50 -31.49 5.88 16.00
C GLU A 50 -30.82 4.82 15.08
N LYS A 51 -31.13 4.78 13.79
CA LYS A 51 -30.27 4.12 12.82
C LYS A 51 -29.02 4.97 12.73
N GLU A 52 -27.94 4.52 13.35
CA GLU A 52 -26.64 5.22 13.24
C GLU A 52 -26.39 5.49 11.77
N MET A 53 -25.98 6.72 11.45
CA MET A 53 -25.71 7.07 10.05
C MET A 53 -24.59 6.18 9.55
N PRO A 54 -24.71 5.62 8.33
CA PRO A 54 -23.68 4.77 7.78
C PRO A 54 -22.36 5.51 7.76
N ILE A 55 -21.26 4.78 8.03
CA ILE A 55 -19.92 5.36 7.93
C ILE A 55 -19.68 5.87 6.52
N ARG A 56 -19.08 7.05 6.42
CA ARG A 56 -18.71 7.71 5.16
C ARG A 56 -17.26 7.41 4.83
N LEU A 57 -17.05 6.61 3.79
CA LEU A 57 -15.72 6.31 3.26
C LEU A 57 -15.36 7.32 2.18
N GLY A 58 -14.34 8.14 2.44
CA GLY A 58 -13.85 9.17 1.53
C GLY A 58 -12.67 8.68 0.69
N VAL A 59 -12.76 8.88 -0.62
CA VAL A 59 -11.72 8.56 -1.61
C VAL A 59 -11.28 9.88 -2.26
N PRO A 60 -10.27 10.56 -1.69
CA PRO A 60 -9.75 11.79 -2.29
C PRO A 60 -8.92 11.48 -3.54
N LYS A 61 -8.74 12.50 -4.36
CA LYS A 61 -7.77 12.50 -5.45
C LYS A 61 -6.36 12.50 -4.86
N GLU A 62 -5.46 11.68 -5.42
CA GLU A 62 -4.05 11.71 -5.05
C GLU A 62 -3.37 12.95 -5.61
N THR A 63 -2.53 13.60 -4.80
CA THR A 63 -1.90 14.89 -5.10
C THR A 63 -0.38 14.80 -5.28
N GLU A 64 0.22 13.63 -4.99
CA GLU A 64 1.66 13.41 -5.18
C GLU A 64 2.01 13.41 -6.67
N ASP A 65 3.10 14.08 -7.03
CA ASP A 65 3.52 14.18 -8.43
C ASP A 65 3.79 12.80 -9.04
N GLY A 66 3.25 12.56 -10.23
CA GLY A 66 3.34 11.28 -10.92
C GLY A 66 2.43 10.18 -10.35
N GLU A 67 1.64 10.42 -9.30
CA GLU A 67 0.67 9.45 -8.82
C GLU A 67 -0.58 9.44 -9.71
N ARG A 68 -0.91 8.26 -10.25
CA ARG A 68 -2.05 8.06 -11.13
C ARG A 68 -3.05 7.05 -10.59
N ARG A 69 -2.69 6.34 -9.53
CA ARG A 69 -3.58 5.35 -8.91
C ARG A 69 -4.69 6.05 -8.12
N VAL A 70 -5.76 5.33 -7.89
CA VAL A 70 -6.83 5.68 -6.97
C VAL A 70 -6.98 4.60 -5.92
N ALA A 71 -7.24 4.98 -4.67
CA ALA A 71 -7.32 4.04 -3.55
C ALA A 71 -8.48 3.04 -3.70
N ILE A 72 -9.62 3.47 -4.26
CA ILE A 72 -10.80 2.64 -4.49
C ILE A 72 -11.23 2.77 -5.95
N VAL A 73 -11.33 1.65 -6.64
CA VAL A 73 -11.89 1.56 -8.00
C VAL A 73 -13.41 1.35 -7.96
N PRO A 74 -14.17 1.67 -9.04
CA PRO A 74 -15.64 1.58 -9.06
C PRO A 74 -16.21 0.25 -8.55
N ALA A 75 -15.64 -0.87 -8.99
CA ALA A 75 -16.10 -2.20 -8.57
C ALA A 75 -15.91 -2.48 -7.06
N VAL A 76 -14.94 -1.83 -6.42
CA VAL A 76 -14.70 -1.94 -4.98
C VAL A 76 -15.59 -0.95 -4.21
N ALA A 77 -15.83 0.25 -4.75
CA ALA A 77 -16.80 1.20 -4.18
C ALA A 77 -18.19 0.56 -4.05
N GLU A 78 -18.66 -0.14 -5.09
CA GLU A 78 -19.93 -0.89 -5.06
C GLU A 78 -19.96 -1.96 -3.96
N ARG A 79 -18.81 -2.60 -3.68
CA ARG A 79 -18.72 -3.60 -2.60
C ARG A 79 -18.85 -2.96 -1.22
N PHE A 80 -18.23 -1.81 -0.98
CA PHE A 80 -18.40 -1.06 0.26
C PHE A 80 -19.84 -0.58 0.43
N SER A 81 -20.49 -0.10 -0.64
CA SER A 81 -21.91 0.27 -0.59
C SER A 81 -22.82 -0.89 -0.20
N LYS A 82 -22.50 -2.12 -0.64
CA LYS A 82 -23.22 -3.35 -0.23
C LYS A 82 -23.00 -3.73 1.24
N LEU A 83 -21.94 -3.26 1.87
CA LEU A 83 -21.68 -3.38 3.31
C LEU A 83 -22.39 -2.29 4.12
N GLY A 84 -23.21 -1.46 3.48
CA GLY A 84 -23.91 -0.35 4.15
C GLY A 84 -23.07 0.92 4.32
N VAL A 85 -21.90 1.02 3.69
CA VAL A 85 -21.00 2.19 3.74
C VAL A 85 -21.43 3.22 2.70
N GLU A 86 -21.53 4.49 3.07
CA GLU A 86 -21.67 5.59 2.13
C GLU A 86 -20.29 5.94 1.53
N VAL A 87 -20.11 5.72 0.22
CA VAL A 87 -18.84 6.00 -0.44
C VAL A 87 -18.86 7.40 -1.05
N LEU A 88 -17.93 8.24 -0.63
CA LEU A 88 -17.71 9.60 -1.18
C LEU A 88 -16.45 9.58 -2.04
N VAL A 89 -16.54 10.01 -3.29
CA VAL A 89 -15.39 10.08 -4.20
C VAL A 89 -15.19 11.51 -4.64
N GLU A 90 -13.99 12.03 -4.48
CA GLU A 90 -13.65 13.36 -5.01
C GLU A 90 -13.71 13.34 -6.54
N SER A 91 -14.32 14.35 -7.15
CA SER A 91 -14.42 14.48 -8.60
C SER A 91 -13.05 14.40 -9.26
N GLY A 92 -12.92 13.54 -10.25
CA GLY A 92 -11.67 13.27 -10.97
C GLY A 92 -10.65 12.43 -10.19
N ALA A 93 -11.00 11.85 -9.04
CA ALA A 93 -10.07 10.98 -8.29
C ALA A 93 -9.62 9.76 -9.08
N GLY A 94 -10.49 9.21 -9.93
CA GLY A 94 -10.21 8.05 -10.77
C GLY A 94 -9.55 8.33 -12.12
N ASP A 95 -9.46 9.60 -12.54
CA ASP A 95 -9.04 9.97 -13.90
C ASP A 95 -7.65 9.43 -14.27
N GLY A 96 -6.69 9.48 -13.34
CA GLY A 96 -5.34 8.96 -13.53
C GLY A 96 -5.31 7.45 -13.85
N SER A 97 -6.31 6.71 -13.37
CA SER A 97 -6.52 5.28 -13.59
C SER A 97 -7.59 4.98 -14.65
N TYR A 98 -7.99 5.99 -15.43
CA TYR A 98 -9.01 5.90 -16.50
C TYR A 98 -10.42 5.54 -16.00
N TYR A 99 -10.75 5.84 -14.74
CA TYR A 99 -12.09 5.72 -14.18
C TYR A 99 -12.73 7.10 -14.08
N SER A 100 -13.76 7.35 -14.89
CA SER A 100 -14.53 8.61 -14.82
C SER A 100 -15.45 8.62 -13.59
N ASP A 101 -15.85 9.80 -13.13
CA ASP A 101 -16.84 9.97 -12.06
C ASP A 101 -18.12 9.16 -12.32
N ALA A 102 -18.60 9.12 -13.56
CA ALA A 102 -19.79 8.37 -13.96
C ALA A 102 -19.67 6.85 -13.78
N SER A 103 -18.44 6.31 -13.68
CA SER A 103 -18.22 4.88 -13.45
C SER A 103 -18.41 4.45 -11.99
N TYR A 104 -18.40 5.39 -11.03
CA TYR A 104 -18.61 5.12 -9.60
C TYR A 104 -20.10 5.03 -9.24
N THR A 105 -20.79 4.03 -9.81
CA THR A 105 -22.21 3.79 -9.52
C THR A 105 -22.42 3.44 -8.05
N GLY A 106 -23.36 4.12 -7.39
CA GLY A 106 -23.65 3.91 -5.97
C GLY A 106 -22.72 4.66 -5.01
N ALA A 107 -21.77 5.46 -5.53
CA ALA A 107 -21.01 6.41 -4.74
C ALA A 107 -21.52 7.85 -4.98
N THR A 108 -21.28 8.71 -4.01
CA THR A 108 -21.54 10.15 -4.11
C THR A 108 -20.28 10.86 -4.59
N ILE A 109 -20.37 11.58 -5.72
CA ILE A 109 -19.26 12.41 -6.20
C ILE A 109 -19.26 13.74 -5.46
N VAL A 110 -18.14 14.07 -4.84
CA VAL A 110 -17.92 15.30 -4.06
C VAL A 110 -17.02 16.24 -4.86
N PRO A 111 -17.36 17.53 -5.00
CA PRO A 111 -16.65 18.42 -5.93
C PRO A 111 -15.23 18.79 -5.51
N SER A 112 -14.86 18.63 -4.23
CA SER A 112 -13.54 19.02 -3.71
C SER A 112 -13.06 18.17 -2.54
N ALA A 113 -11.72 18.12 -2.38
CA ALA A 113 -11.08 17.47 -1.24
C ALA A 113 -11.56 18.04 0.11
N ALA A 114 -11.74 19.38 0.19
CA ALA A 114 -12.18 20.02 1.42
C ALA A 114 -13.57 19.56 1.86
N GLU A 115 -14.51 19.45 0.93
CA GLU A 115 -15.85 18.92 1.22
C GLU A 115 -15.81 17.43 1.57
N LEU A 116 -14.96 16.66 0.91
CA LEU A 116 -14.78 15.25 1.20
C LEU A 116 -14.23 15.06 2.63
N TYR A 117 -13.12 15.73 2.99
CA TYR A 117 -12.51 15.61 4.32
C TYR A 117 -13.41 16.11 5.45
N ALA A 118 -14.28 17.09 5.19
CA ALA A 118 -15.26 17.56 6.16
C ALA A 118 -16.36 16.51 6.46
N GLN A 119 -16.69 15.67 5.48
CA GLN A 119 -17.77 14.68 5.57
C GLN A 119 -17.27 13.29 5.96
N ALA A 120 -16.12 12.85 5.44
CA ALA A 120 -15.63 11.48 5.58
C ALA A 120 -15.30 11.11 7.03
N ASP A 121 -15.72 9.92 7.43
CA ASP A 121 -15.38 9.28 8.72
C ASP A 121 -14.13 8.40 8.59
N LEU A 122 -14.00 7.74 7.44
CA LEU A 122 -12.89 6.88 7.06
C LEU A 122 -12.36 7.36 5.71
N ILE A 123 -11.09 7.76 5.67
CA ILE A 123 -10.41 8.22 4.45
C ILE A 123 -9.46 7.12 3.98
N VAL A 124 -9.45 6.82 2.70
CA VAL A 124 -8.53 5.87 2.10
C VAL A 124 -7.65 6.54 1.05
N LYS A 125 -6.33 6.30 1.13
CA LYS A 125 -5.34 6.88 0.23
C LYS A 125 -4.35 5.84 -0.26
N VAL A 126 -3.73 6.13 -1.41
CA VAL A 126 -2.58 5.37 -1.92
C VAL A 126 -1.30 5.90 -1.29
N GLN A 127 -1.05 7.21 -1.41
CA GLN A 127 0.13 7.88 -0.86
C GLN A 127 -0.13 8.43 0.54
N PRO A 128 0.92 8.61 1.35
CA PRO A 128 0.79 9.22 2.67
C PRO A 128 0.10 10.59 2.60
N PRO A 129 -0.88 10.87 3.45
CA PRO A 129 -1.53 12.17 3.44
C PRO A 129 -0.52 13.28 3.72
N THR A 130 -0.63 14.38 2.98
CA THR A 130 0.15 15.59 3.21
C THR A 130 -0.28 16.30 4.50
N GLU A 131 0.56 17.20 5.02
CA GLU A 131 0.21 18.03 6.20
C GLU A 131 -1.07 18.84 5.97
N ALA A 132 -1.25 19.37 4.76
CA ALA A 132 -2.44 20.11 4.37
C ALA A 132 -3.71 19.25 4.36
N GLU A 133 -3.62 18.02 3.85
CA GLU A 133 -4.72 17.06 3.86
C GLU A 133 -5.06 16.63 5.31
N ILE A 134 -4.06 16.32 6.13
CA ILE A 134 -4.25 16.01 7.55
C ILE A 134 -4.95 17.19 8.24
N GLY A 135 -4.56 18.43 7.93
CA GLY A 135 -5.18 19.65 8.46
C GLY A 135 -6.68 19.75 8.16
N GLN A 136 -7.13 19.27 6.99
CA GLN A 136 -8.54 19.32 6.57
C GLN A 136 -9.41 18.18 7.12
N MET A 137 -8.82 17.03 7.47
CA MET A 137 -9.56 15.89 8.04
C MET A 137 -10.28 16.30 9.33
N LYS A 138 -11.51 15.87 9.54
CA LYS A 138 -12.22 16.13 10.81
C LYS A 138 -11.56 15.40 11.98
N ALA A 139 -11.68 15.97 13.18
CA ALA A 139 -11.15 15.34 14.39
C ALA A 139 -11.79 13.96 14.63
N GLY A 140 -10.99 12.98 14.99
CA GLY A 140 -11.45 11.60 15.22
C GLY A 140 -11.73 10.81 13.95
N ALA A 141 -11.47 11.34 12.76
CA ALA A 141 -11.56 10.57 11.53
C ALA A 141 -10.50 9.46 11.50
N THR A 142 -10.80 8.41 10.72
CA THR A 142 -9.87 7.32 10.44
C THR A 142 -9.22 7.53 9.09
N VAL A 143 -7.94 7.20 8.94
CA VAL A 143 -7.25 7.18 7.65
C VAL A 143 -6.53 5.85 7.46
N ALA A 144 -6.70 5.22 6.30
CA ALA A 144 -6.03 3.97 5.94
C ALA A 144 -5.32 4.12 4.59
N GLY A 145 -4.07 3.71 4.53
CA GLY A 145 -3.24 3.80 3.31
C GLY A 145 -1.76 3.60 3.62
N MET A 146 -0.91 3.86 2.64
CA MET A 146 0.52 3.93 2.90
C MET A 146 0.80 5.17 3.75
N MET A 147 1.57 5.02 4.83
CA MET A 147 1.92 6.13 5.74
C MET A 147 3.40 6.47 5.72
N LEU A 148 4.27 5.51 5.39
CA LEU A 148 5.72 5.62 5.31
C LEU A 148 6.33 6.39 6.52
N PRO A 149 6.07 5.95 7.76
CA PRO A 149 6.38 6.69 8.97
C PRO A 149 7.87 7.01 9.12
N HIS A 150 8.76 6.15 8.61
CA HIS A 150 10.20 6.38 8.61
C HIS A 150 10.63 7.51 7.66
N ARG A 151 9.85 7.78 6.60
CA ARG A 151 10.12 8.85 5.63
C ARG A 151 9.47 10.17 6.03
N PHE A 152 8.31 10.10 6.70
CA PHE A 152 7.50 11.27 7.06
C PHE A 152 7.13 11.29 8.55
N PRO A 153 8.11 11.30 9.47
CA PRO A 153 7.83 11.27 10.92
C PRO A 153 6.99 12.47 11.39
N GLU A 154 7.14 13.65 10.75
CA GLU A 154 6.37 14.85 11.09
C GLU A 154 4.87 14.69 10.77
N ARG A 155 4.54 14.02 9.67
CA ARG A 155 3.14 13.71 9.35
C ARG A 155 2.50 12.80 10.40
N VAL A 156 3.28 11.85 10.95
CA VAL A 156 2.80 10.97 12.04
C VAL A 156 2.52 11.78 13.33
N LYS A 157 3.35 12.77 13.64
CA LYS A 157 3.07 13.70 14.76
C LYS A 157 1.74 14.41 14.57
N LEU A 158 1.47 14.93 13.36
CA LEU A 158 0.22 15.62 13.06
C LEU A 158 -0.99 14.69 13.17
N LEU A 159 -0.90 13.43 12.69
CA LEU A 159 -1.96 12.44 12.85
C LEU A 159 -2.25 12.19 14.34
N ARG A 160 -1.21 12.00 15.16
CA ARG A 160 -1.30 11.83 16.61
C ARG A 160 -1.95 13.03 17.29
N ASP A 161 -1.45 14.24 17.01
CA ASP A 161 -1.86 15.47 17.69
C ASP A 161 -3.31 15.85 17.36
N LYS A 162 -3.76 15.51 16.14
CA LYS A 162 -5.14 15.66 15.71
C LYS A 162 -6.05 14.52 16.16
N LYS A 163 -5.49 13.54 16.89
CA LYS A 163 -6.18 12.34 17.38
C LYS A 163 -6.87 11.53 16.30
N LEU A 164 -6.26 11.46 15.12
CA LEU A 164 -6.74 10.62 14.05
C LEU A 164 -6.38 9.15 14.34
N LEU A 165 -7.31 8.25 14.05
CA LEU A 165 -6.98 6.83 13.93
C LEU A 165 -6.31 6.62 12.58
N SER A 166 -5.11 6.04 12.56
CA SER A 166 -4.46 5.76 11.29
C SER A 166 -3.96 4.31 11.19
N PHE A 167 -4.22 3.70 10.04
CA PHE A 167 -3.73 2.38 9.67
C PHE A 167 -2.69 2.53 8.56
N ALA A 168 -1.49 2.02 8.81
CA ALA A 168 -0.42 1.97 7.85
C ALA A 168 -0.44 0.60 7.14
N MET A 169 -0.86 0.58 5.89
CA MET A 169 -1.02 -0.65 5.11
C MET A 169 0.30 -1.41 4.92
N GLU A 170 1.43 -0.72 4.95
CA GLU A 170 2.75 -1.35 4.92
C GLU A 170 3.16 -2.05 6.21
N LEU A 171 2.42 -1.85 7.30
CA LEU A 171 2.63 -2.52 8.58
C LEU A 171 1.75 -3.78 8.75
N VAL A 172 0.89 -4.09 7.78
CA VAL A 172 0.12 -5.34 7.78
C VAL A 172 1.06 -6.54 7.97
N PRO A 173 0.86 -7.38 9.00
CA PRO A 173 1.78 -8.47 9.32
C PRO A 173 1.78 -9.54 8.21
N ARG A 174 2.96 -10.12 7.95
CA ARG A 174 3.16 -11.13 6.90
C ARG A 174 2.75 -12.52 7.35
N ILE A 175 1.47 -12.70 7.66
CA ILE A 175 0.85 -13.96 8.05
C ILE A 175 -0.12 -14.44 6.97
N SER A 176 -0.42 -15.74 6.94
CA SER A 176 -1.21 -16.36 5.86
C SER A 176 -2.57 -15.71 5.63
N ARG A 177 -3.30 -15.35 6.71
CA ARG A 177 -4.63 -14.74 6.60
C ARG A 177 -4.60 -13.28 6.11
N ALA A 178 -3.45 -12.59 6.24
CA ALA A 178 -3.28 -11.20 5.83
C ALA A 178 -2.71 -11.05 4.40
N GLN A 179 -2.37 -12.13 3.71
CA GLN A 179 -1.79 -12.08 2.36
C GLN A 179 -2.64 -11.28 1.37
N SER A 180 -3.96 -11.38 1.47
CA SER A 180 -4.89 -10.64 0.61
C SER A 180 -4.94 -9.12 0.92
N MET A 181 -4.35 -8.69 2.03
CA MET A 181 -4.28 -7.30 2.50
C MET A 181 -2.90 -6.67 2.23
N ASP A 182 -1.91 -7.45 1.76
CA ASP A 182 -0.52 -7.03 1.57
C ASP A 182 -0.36 -6.13 0.33
N VAL A 183 -0.40 -4.82 0.57
CA VAL A 183 -0.21 -3.79 -0.47
C VAL A 183 1.23 -3.77 -1.00
N LEU A 184 2.23 -4.10 -0.16
CA LEU A 184 3.62 -4.12 -0.59
C LEU A 184 3.84 -5.18 -1.65
N SER A 185 3.32 -6.39 -1.43
CA SER A 185 3.43 -7.49 -2.40
C SER A 185 2.63 -7.21 -3.68
N SER A 186 1.41 -6.68 -3.57
CA SER A 186 0.60 -6.38 -4.75
C SER A 186 1.25 -5.33 -5.65
N GLN A 187 1.76 -4.25 -5.07
CA GLN A 187 2.41 -3.18 -5.82
C GLN A 187 3.82 -3.59 -6.31
N ALA A 188 4.56 -4.39 -5.56
CA ALA A 188 5.84 -4.96 -6.00
C ALA A 188 5.66 -5.87 -7.23
N ALA A 189 4.59 -6.65 -7.33
CA ALA A 189 4.29 -7.46 -8.51
C ALA A 189 4.09 -6.57 -9.75
N VAL A 190 3.35 -5.46 -9.62
CA VAL A 190 3.16 -4.48 -10.70
C VAL A 190 4.52 -3.87 -11.13
N ALA A 191 5.34 -3.47 -10.15
CA ALA A 191 6.66 -2.89 -10.41
C ALA A 191 7.59 -3.87 -11.14
N GLY A 192 7.63 -5.14 -10.72
CA GLY A 192 8.45 -6.17 -11.37
C GLY A 192 8.04 -6.45 -12.81
N TYR A 193 6.73 -6.52 -13.08
CA TYR A 193 6.22 -6.64 -14.44
C TYR A 193 6.65 -5.45 -15.30
N LYS A 194 6.45 -4.23 -14.81
CA LYS A 194 6.78 -3.01 -15.56
C LYS A 194 8.28 -2.86 -15.79
N ALA A 195 9.12 -3.25 -14.82
CA ALA A 195 10.58 -3.20 -14.96
C ALA A 195 11.10 -4.02 -16.16
N ALA A 196 10.55 -5.22 -16.34
CA ALA A 196 10.91 -6.05 -17.50
C ALA A 196 10.51 -5.40 -18.84
N LEU A 197 9.34 -4.73 -18.89
CA LEU A 197 8.91 -3.97 -20.07
C LEU A 197 9.78 -2.74 -20.30
N MET A 198 10.12 -1.98 -19.25
CA MET A 198 11.04 -0.84 -19.33
C MET A 198 12.41 -1.25 -19.85
N ALA A 199 12.89 -2.41 -19.42
CA ALA A 199 14.16 -2.97 -19.87
C ALA A 199 14.11 -3.38 -21.34
N ALA A 200 13.03 -4.02 -21.77
CA ALA A 200 12.84 -4.44 -23.15
C ALA A 200 12.75 -3.26 -24.13
N ASP A 201 12.02 -2.21 -23.71
CA ASP A 201 11.85 -0.97 -24.50
C ASP A 201 13.18 -0.20 -24.72
N ARG A 202 14.04 -0.22 -23.69
CA ARG A 202 15.34 0.47 -23.71
C ARG A 202 16.47 -0.37 -24.31
N SER A 203 16.27 -1.68 -24.40
CA SER A 203 17.28 -2.58 -24.97
C SER A 203 17.45 -2.37 -26.47
N GLY A 204 18.68 -2.27 -26.94
CA GLY A 204 19.00 -2.22 -28.38
C GLY A 204 18.84 -3.57 -29.09
N GLY A 205 18.49 -4.67 -28.39
CA GLY A 205 18.36 -6.01 -28.92
C GLY A 205 17.02 -6.67 -28.62
N PHE A 206 16.72 -7.73 -29.38
CA PHE A 206 15.52 -8.53 -29.13
C PHE A 206 15.64 -9.33 -27.80
N PHE A 207 14.57 -9.37 -27.04
CA PHE A 207 14.50 -10.30 -25.88
C PHE A 207 14.41 -11.74 -26.35
N PRO A 208 13.54 -12.14 -27.31
CA PRO A 208 13.46 -13.52 -27.77
C PRO A 208 14.57 -13.85 -28.77
N MET A 209 14.82 -15.14 -28.96
CA MET A 209 15.51 -15.64 -30.13
C MET A 209 14.65 -15.36 -31.36
N LEU A 210 15.26 -14.83 -32.41
CA LEU A 210 14.59 -14.58 -33.68
C LEU A 210 15.37 -15.23 -34.81
N THR A 211 14.68 -16.04 -35.61
CA THR A 211 15.27 -16.65 -36.80
C THR A 211 14.55 -16.13 -38.07
N THR A 212 15.30 -15.55 -38.97
CA THR A 212 14.82 -15.03 -40.27
C THR A 212 15.68 -15.53 -41.38
N ALA A 213 15.34 -15.20 -42.65
CA ALA A 213 16.19 -15.46 -43.82
C ALA A 213 17.56 -14.76 -43.69
N ALA A 214 17.67 -13.70 -42.92
CA ALA A 214 18.93 -12.98 -42.66
C ALA A 214 19.80 -13.63 -41.57
N GLY A 215 19.33 -14.71 -40.94
CA GLY A 215 20.06 -15.44 -39.90
C GLY A 215 19.31 -15.51 -38.55
N THR A 216 20.00 -16.06 -37.57
CA THR A 216 19.48 -16.24 -36.21
C THR A 216 20.10 -15.22 -35.25
N ILE A 217 19.25 -14.47 -34.53
CA ILE A 217 19.62 -13.55 -33.48
C ILE A 217 19.44 -14.26 -32.16
N ARG A 218 20.45 -14.22 -31.29
CA ARG A 218 20.40 -14.83 -29.97
C ARG A 218 19.51 -13.99 -29.03
N PRO A 219 18.82 -14.64 -28.08
CA PRO A 219 18.01 -13.92 -27.08
C PRO A 219 18.87 -13.09 -26.13
N ALA A 220 18.31 -11.99 -25.62
CA ALA A 220 18.95 -11.16 -24.61
C ALA A 220 19.22 -11.95 -23.33
N LYS A 221 20.33 -11.66 -22.67
CA LYS A 221 20.66 -12.14 -21.34
C LYS A 221 20.19 -11.13 -20.30
N VAL A 222 19.24 -11.51 -19.48
CA VAL A 222 18.69 -10.67 -18.39
C VAL A 222 19.13 -11.24 -17.06
N LEU A 223 19.75 -10.42 -16.23
CA LEU A 223 20.07 -10.71 -14.84
C LEU A 223 19.12 -9.94 -13.94
N VAL A 224 18.44 -10.63 -13.00
CA VAL A 224 17.61 -10.01 -11.98
C VAL A 224 18.30 -10.18 -10.64
N ILE A 225 18.58 -9.07 -9.96
CA ILE A 225 19.21 -9.01 -8.63
C ILE A 225 18.15 -8.67 -7.59
N GLY A 226 17.88 -9.61 -6.68
CA GLY A 226 16.77 -9.63 -5.76
C GLY A 226 15.62 -10.47 -6.30
N ALA A 227 15.31 -11.59 -5.62
CA ALA A 227 14.24 -12.53 -5.96
C ALA A 227 13.08 -12.46 -4.96
N GLY A 228 12.72 -11.24 -4.52
CA GLY A 228 11.46 -10.96 -3.85
C GLY A 228 10.30 -10.91 -4.86
N VAL A 229 9.11 -10.44 -4.45
CA VAL A 229 7.92 -10.39 -5.30
C VAL A 229 8.18 -9.64 -6.62
N ALA A 230 8.82 -8.46 -6.56
CA ALA A 230 9.15 -7.68 -7.75
C ALA A 230 10.14 -8.44 -8.66
N GLY A 231 11.21 -9.01 -8.08
CA GLY A 231 12.22 -9.74 -8.84
C GLY A 231 11.67 -11.00 -9.49
N LEU A 232 10.91 -11.82 -8.78
CA LEU A 232 10.27 -13.01 -9.34
C LEU A 232 9.30 -12.64 -10.47
N GLN A 233 8.53 -11.56 -10.30
CA GLN A 233 7.65 -11.10 -11.37
C GLN A 233 8.43 -10.55 -12.58
N ALA A 234 9.56 -9.86 -12.35
CA ALA A 234 10.45 -9.43 -13.44
C ALA A 234 11.05 -10.62 -14.20
N ILE A 235 11.51 -11.65 -13.46
CA ILE A 235 11.99 -12.91 -14.03
C ILE A 235 10.90 -13.56 -14.90
N ALA A 236 9.70 -13.74 -14.35
CA ALA A 236 8.59 -14.36 -15.08
C ALA A 236 8.24 -13.59 -16.36
N THR A 237 8.24 -12.25 -16.28
CA THR A 237 7.91 -11.40 -17.41
C THR A 237 9.01 -11.43 -18.47
N ALA A 238 10.28 -11.30 -18.11
CA ALA A 238 11.41 -11.38 -19.03
C ALA A 238 11.49 -12.76 -19.73
N LYS A 239 11.17 -13.84 -19.00
CA LYS A 239 11.04 -15.20 -19.57
C LYS A 239 9.92 -15.27 -20.62
N ARG A 240 8.75 -14.69 -20.32
CA ARG A 240 7.63 -14.65 -21.28
C ARG A 240 7.97 -13.82 -22.54
N LEU A 241 8.81 -12.80 -22.39
CA LEU A 241 9.34 -12.03 -23.52
C LEU A 241 10.43 -12.81 -24.31
N GLY A 242 10.83 -13.99 -23.84
CA GLY A 242 11.74 -14.90 -24.52
C GLY A 242 13.22 -14.71 -24.20
N ALA A 243 13.56 -13.93 -23.19
CA ALA A 243 14.94 -13.74 -22.73
C ALA A 243 15.54 -14.98 -22.06
N MET A 244 16.86 -15.07 -22.07
CA MET A 244 17.63 -15.95 -21.20
C MET A 244 17.79 -15.25 -19.85
N VAL A 245 17.12 -15.75 -18.80
CA VAL A 245 17.06 -15.08 -17.51
C VAL A 245 17.89 -15.81 -16.47
N GLU A 246 18.72 -15.06 -15.75
CA GLU A 246 19.40 -15.45 -14.53
C GLU A 246 18.80 -14.63 -13.36
N GLY A 247 18.63 -15.25 -12.20
CA GLY A 247 18.16 -14.59 -10.97
C GLY A 247 19.16 -14.78 -9.84
N TYR A 248 19.36 -13.75 -9.06
CA TYR A 248 20.19 -13.78 -7.86
C TYR A 248 19.41 -13.25 -6.66
N ASP A 249 19.55 -13.93 -5.53
CA ASP A 249 19.17 -13.43 -4.21
C ASP A 249 20.16 -13.96 -3.17
N VAL A 250 20.41 -13.18 -2.12
CA VAL A 250 21.28 -13.59 -1.03
C VAL A 250 20.61 -14.64 -0.12
N ARG A 251 19.29 -14.78 -0.20
CA ARG A 251 18.52 -15.81 0.52
C ARG A 251 18.48 -17.10 -0.34
N GLY A 252 19.09 -18.15 0.17
CA GLY A 252 19.14 -19.46 -0.52
C GLY A 252 17.76 -20.06 -0.79
N ALA A 253 16.78 -19.81 0.08
CA ALA A 253 15.40 -20.27 -0.07
C ALA A 253 14.70 -19.78 -1.34
N THR A 254 15.19 -18.71 -1.98
CA THR A 254 14.61 -18.18 -3.23
C THR A 254 15.03 -18.95 -4.48
N ARG A 255 16.05 -19.83 -4.39
CA ARG A 255 16.56 -20.62 -5.54
C ARG A 255 15.45 -21.40 -6.24
N GLU A 256 14.68 -22.15 -5.46
CA GLU A 256 13.62 -23.00 -6.01
C GLU A 256 12.54 -22.17 -6.72
N GLN A 257 12.23 -20.99 -6.20
CA GLN A 257 11.29 -20.06 -6.80
C GLN A 257 11.80 -19.51 -8.15
N VAL A 258 13.09 -19.13 -8.23
CA VAL A 258 13.73 -18.67 -9.48
C VAL A 258 13.74 -19.78 -10.52
N GLU A 259 14.15 -20.98 -10.14
CA GLU A 259 14.24 -22.14 -11.04
C GLU A 259 12.87 -22.61 -11.53
N SER A 260 11.82 -22.52 -10.68
CA SER A 260 10.44 -22.84 -11.05
C SER A 260 9.88 -21.93 -12.16
N LEU A 261 10.39 -20.70 -12.27
CA LEU A 261 10.06 -19.77 -13.35
C LEU A 261 10.86 -20.04 -14.64
N GLY A 262 11.70 -21.08 -14.66
CA GLY A 262 12.55 -21.43 -15.81
C GLY A 262 13.77 -20.52 -15.96
N ALA A 263 14.16 -19.79 -14.93
CA ALA A 263 15.41 -19.02 -14.89
C ALA A 263 16.53 -19.83 -14.20
N LYS A 264 17.77 -19.42 -14.44
CA LYS A 264 18.92 -20.00 -13.77
C LYS A 264 19.24 -19.22 -12.51
N PHE A 265 19.42 -19.89 -11.38
CA PHE A 265 19.88 -19.24 -10.15
C PHE A 265 21.39 -19.00 -10.17
N VAL A 266 21.82 -17.79 -9.85
CA VAL A 266 23.25 -17.43 -9.69
C VAL A 266 23.66 -17.75 -8.27
N ASP A 267 24.50 -18.75 -8.09
CA ASP A 267 25.03 -19.17 -6.79
C ASP A 267 26.33 -18.45 -6.49
N THR A 268 26.36 -17.61 -5.48
CA THR A 268 27.56 -16.91 -5.02
C THR A 268 28.28 -17.65 -3.90
N GLY A 269 27.71 -18.74 -3.39
CA GLY A 269 28.20 -19.45 -2.19
C GLY A 269 27.91 -18.68 -0.89
N VAL A 270 27.17 -17.57 -0.94
CA VAL A 270 26.77 -16.75 0.20
C VAL A 270 25.27 -16.89 0.43
N SER A 271 24.87 -17.17 1.68
CA SER A 271 23.46 -17.17 2.08
C SER A 271 23.26 -16.30 3.32
N ALA A 272 22.32 -15.39 3.27
CA ALA A 272 22.00 -14.50 4.36
C ALA A 272 20.48 -14.49 4.64
N GLU A 273 20.01 -15.56 5.20
CA GLU A 273 18.62 -15.69 5.64
C GLU A 273 18.36 -14.79 6.84
N GLY A 274 17.26 -14.03 6.79
CA GLY A 274 16.84 -13.13 7.85
C GLY A 274 15.38 -13.35 8.24
N SER A 275 14.87 -12.58 9.18
CA SER A 275 13.48 -12.63 9.63
C SER A 275 12.53 -11.86 8.70
N GLY A 276 11.23 -12.24 8.72
CA GLY A 276 10.19 -11.52 7.97
C GLY A 276 10.34 -11.52 6.45
N GLY A 277 11.11 -12.49 5.88
CA GLY A 277 11.33 -12.58 4.43
C GLY A 277 12.36 -11.61 3.87
N TYR A 278 13.12 -10.90 4.71
CA TYR A 278 14.24 -10.05 4.31
C TYR A 278 15.58 -10.72 4.61
N ALA A 279 16.63 -10.28 3.90
CA ALA A 279 17.99 -10.74 4.17
C ALA A 279 18.58 -10.06 5.42
N ARG A 280 19.44 -10.78 6.16
CA ARG A 280 20.33 -10.16 7.15
C ARG A 280 21.44 -9.37 6.46
N GLU A 281 22.12 -8.52 7.20
CA GLU A 281 23.33 -7.87 6.72
C GLU A 281 24.46 -8.88 6.52
N LEU A 282 25.20 -8.73 5.40
CA LEU A 282 26.36 -9.55 5.06
C LEU A 282 27.62 -9.06 5.78
N THR A 283 28.53 -9.99 6.12
CA THR A 283 29.90 -9.65 6.53
C THR A 283 30.69 -9.09 5.34
N ASP A 284 31.83 -8.49 5.60
CA ASP A 284 32.66 -7.91 4.53
C ASP A 284 33.25 -9.00 3.61
N GLU A 285 33.58 -10.17 4.16
CA GLU A 285 34.02 -11.33 3.39
C GLU A 285 32.90 -11.87 2.49
N GLU A 286 31.70 -11.99 3.02
CA GLU A 286 30.51 -12.39 2.26
C GLU A 286 30.20 -11.40 1.14
N LYS A 287 30.31 -10.08 1.39
CA LYS A 287 30.16 -9.03 0.38
C LYS A 287 31.19 -9.16 -0.74
N GLN A 288 32.46 -9.43 -0.39
CA GLN A 288 33.52 -9.62 -1.39
C GLN A 288 33.29 -10.87 -2.26
N GLN A 289 32.93 -12.00 -1.64
CA GLN A 289 32.63 -13.24 -2.36
C GLN A 289 31.42 -13.04 -3.31
N GLN A 290 30.35 -12.47 -2.81
CA GLN A 290 29.17 -12.11 -3.60
C GLN A 290 29.57 -11.24 -4.81
N GLN A 291 30.34 -10.17 -4.55
CA GLN A 291 30.75 -9.22 -5.56
C GLN A 291 31.54 -9.87 -6.71
N GLN A 292 32.52 -10.72 -6.38
CA GLN A 292 33.34 -11.39 -7.39
C GLN A 292 32.55 -12.26 -8.36
N VAL A 293 31.49 -12.93 -7.89
CA VAL A 293 30.62 -13.75 -8.74
C VAL A 293 29.68 -12.87 -9.55
N LEU A 294 29.01 -11.88 -8.88
CA LEU A 294 28.04 -11.02 -9.56
C LEU A 294 28.65 -10.17 -10.67
N GLU A 295 29.88 -9.68 -10.51
CA GLU A 295 30.58 -8.90 -11.53
C GLU A 295 30.65 -9.62 -12.89
N LYS A 296 30.93 -10.91 -12.89
CA LYS A 296 30.98 -11.73 -14.12
C LYS A 296 29.61 -11.84 -14.80
N HIS A 297 28.54 -12.01 -14.00
CA HIS A 297 27.18 -12.10 -14.52
C HIS A 297 26.67 -10.76 -15.02
N ILE A 298 26.95 -9.66 -14.28
CA ILE A 298 26.61 -8.28 -14.68
C ILE A 298 27.31 -7.93 -15.99
N GLY A 299 28.64 -8.16 -16.09
CA GLY A 299 29.40 -7.86 -17.30
C GLY A 299 28.96 -8.66 -18.53
N ALA A 300 28.40 -9.87 -18.33
CA ALA A 300 27.88 -10.72 -19.39
C ALA A 300 26.42 -10.43 -19.78
N ALA A 301 25.68 -9.67 -18.97
CA ALA A 301 24.27 -9.35 -19.17
C ALA A 301 24.09 -8.27 -20.26
N ASP A 302 22.97 -8.34 -20.96
CA ASP A 302 22.48 -7.28 -21.86
C ASP A 302 21.55 -6.34 -21.06
N VAL A 303 20.87 -6.90 -20.05
CA VAL A 303 19.97 -6.19 -19.14
C VAL A 303 20.19 -6.64 -17.71
N VAL A 304 20.22 -5.71 -16.78
CA VAL A 304 20.17 -5.96 -15.33
C VAL A 304 18.94 -5.27 -14.75
N ILE A 305 18.16 -5.99 -13.95
CA ILE A 305 17.05 -5.43 -13.16
C ILE A 305 17.38 -5.62 -11.69
N THR A 306 17.41 -4.55 -10.92
CA THR A 306 17.67 -4.63 -9.46
C THR A 306 16.43 -4.29 -8.65
N THR A 307 16.20 -5.06 -7.59
CA THR A 307 15.01 -4.94 -6.74
C THR A 307 15.34 -5.08 -5.25
N ALA A 308 16.61 -5.02 -4.86
CA ALA A 308 17.03 -5.25 -3.48
C ALA A 308 16.77 -3.99 -2.64
N ALA A 309 15.71 -4.02 -1.86
CA ALA A 309 15.33 -2.95 -0.94
C ALA A 309 15.11 -3.50 0.47
N ILE A 310 15.47 -2.71 1.47
CA ILE A 310 15.20 -3.01 2.88
C ILE A 310 14.32 -1.85 3.39
N PRO A 311 13.09 -2.13 3.83
CA PRO A 311 12.20 -1.08 4.32
C PRO A 311 12.85 -0.24 5.44
N GLY A 312 12.68 1.07 5.34
CA GLY A 312 13.20 2.02 6.34
C GLY A 312 14.72 2.22 6.35
N ARG A 313 15.44 1.64 5.39
CA ARG A 313 16.90 1.80 5.26
C ARG A 313 17.29 2.18 3.84
N PRO A 314 18.46 2.85 3.64
CA PRO A 314 19.01 3.05 2.30
C PRO A 314 19.21 1.71 1.58
N SER A 315 18.96 1.70 0.27
CA SER A 315 19.16 0.52 -0.57
C SER A 315 20.64 0.11 -0.61
N PRO A 316 20.95 -1.19 -0.51
CA PRO A 316 22.34 -1.66 -0.57
C PRO A 316 22.95 -1.38 -1.94
N LYS A 317 24.17 -0.86 -1.99
CA LYS A 317 24.93 -0.69 -3.24
C LYS A 317 25.55 -2.02 -3.64
N ILE A 318 24.99 -2.64 -4.69
CA ILE A 318 25.39 -3.95 -5.18
C ILE A 318 26.19 -3.82 -6.47
N ILE A 319 25.83 -2.87 -7.34
CA ILE A 319 26.51 -2.63 -8.61
C ILE A 319 27.39 -1.39 -8.48
N ARG A 320 28.69 -1.60 -8.41
CA ARG A 320 29.67 -0.51 -8.36
C ARG A 320 29.82 0.16 -9.72
N LYS A 321 30.30 1.41 -9.69
CA LYS A 321 30.54 2.21 -10.88
C LYS A 321 31.50 1.52 -11.86
N ASP A 322 32.60 0.96 -11.38
CA ASP A 322 33.59 0.26 -12.20
C ASP A 322 33.04 -1.00 -12.89
N VAL A 323 32.04 -1.68 -12.27
CA VAL A 323 31.33 -2.82 -12.84
C VAL A 323 30.40 -2.36 -13.97
N VAL A 324 29.71 -1.21 -13.82
CA VAL A 324 28.89 -0.63 -14.89
C VAL A 324 29.76 -0.30 -16.12
N GLU A 325 30.97 0.18 -15.93
CA GLU A 325 31.92 0.50 -17.00
C GLU A 325 32.40 -0.73 -17.78
N GLN A 326 32.33 -1.92 -17.16
CA GLN A 326 32.68 -3.21 -17.78
C GLN A 326 31.53 -3.87 -18.52
N MET A 327 30.31 -3.37 -18.40
CA MET A 327 29.15 -3.93 -19.11
C MET A 327 29.27 -3.74 -20.62
N LYS A 328 28.46 -4.49 -21.36
CA LYS A 328 28.40 -4.39 -22.83
C LYS A 328 27.94 -2.99 -23.28
N HIS A 329 28.37 -2.60 -24.48
CA HIS A 329 27.84 -1.38 -25.13
C HIS A 329 26.33 -1.51 -25.36
N GLY A 330 25.57 -0.52 -24.89
CA GLY A 330 24.10 -0.52 -25.00
C GLY A 330 23.39 -1.41 -23.96
N ALA A 331 24.12 -1.94 -22.98
CA ALA A 331 23.48 -2.62 -21.85
C ALA A 331 22.55 -1.69 -21.06
N VAL A 332 21.55 -2.28 -20.41
CA VAL A 332 20.52 -1.53 -19.69
C VAL A 332 20.47 -1.98 -18.23
N ILE A 333 20.43 -1.03 -17.30
CA ILE A 333 20.13 -1.28 -15.88
C ILE A 333 18.81 -0.60 -15.55
N ILE A 334 17.85 -1.37 -15.02
CA ILE A 334 16.62 -0.83 -14.40
C ILE A 334 16.75 -1.04 -12.89
N ASP A 335 16.84 0.05 -12.16
CA ASP A 335 17.06 0.03 -10.72
C ASP A 335 15.75 0.39 -9.97
N LEU A 336 14.95 -0.62 -9.60
CA LEU A 336 13.72 -0.41 -8.85
C LEU A 336 13.93 0.05 -7.40
N ALA A 337 15.17 -0.01 -6.91
CA ALA A 337 15.52 0.46 -5.57
C ALA A 337 15.85 1.96 -5.54
N ALA A 338 15.64 2.68 -6.64
CA ALA A 338 16.03 4.10 -6.82
C ALA A 338 15.48 5.03 -5.73
N GLU A 339 14.25 4.81 -5.24
CA GLU A 339 13.65 5.60 -4.15
C GLU A 339 14.45 5.54 -2.85
N GLY A 340 15.13 4.42 -2.59
CA GLY A 340 16.06 4.22 -1.46
C GLY A 340 17.52 4.58 -1.77
N GLY A 341 17.77 5.27 -2.89
CA GLY A 341 19.09 5.64 -3.37
C GLY A 341 19.68 4.70 -4.43
N GLY A 342 19.01 3.59 -4.74
CA GLY A 342 19.39 2.63 -5.79
C GLY A 342 20.40 1.56 -5.36
N ASN A 343 20.36 0.43 -6.04
CA ASN A 343 21.35 -0.65 -5.91
C ASN A 343 22.60 -0.43 -6.77
N CYS A 344 22.52 0.43 -7.77
CA CYS A 344 23.65 0.82 -8.60
C CYS A 344 24.22 2.16 -8.12
N GLU A 345 25.54 2.27 -8.01
CA GLU A 345 26.19 3.49 -7.52
C GLU A 345 25.91 4.71 -8.39
N VAL A 346 25.74 4.52 -9.70
CA VAL A 346 25.49 5.61 -10.66
C VAL A 346 24.00 5.88 -10.89
N THR A 347 23.11 5.23 -10.17
CA THR A 347 21.67 5.50 -10.27
C THR A 347 21.35 6.91 -9.80
N GLU A 348 20.64 7.66 -10.65
CA GLU A 348 20.00 8.92 -10.30
C GLU A 348 18.49 8.70 -10.20
N PRO A 349 17.87 8.86 -9.01
CA PRO A 349 16.42 8.66 -8.84
C PRO A 349 15.60 9.53 -9.77
N GLY A 350 14.60 8.92 -10.43
CA GLY A 350 13.71 9.56 -11.40
C GLY A 350 14.32 9.83 -12.77
N LYS A 351 15.60 9.47 -13.00
CA LYS A 351 16.29 9.79 -14.23
C LYS A 351 16.80 8.57 -14.99
N GLN A 352 16.85 8.72 -16.30
CA GLN A 352 17.61 7.87 -17.19
C GLN A 352 18.92 8.59 -17.56
N ILE A 353 20.03 7.94 -17.29
CA ILE A 353 21.39 8.45 -17.65
C ILE A 353 22.09 7.43 -18.54
N VAL A 354 23.14 7.88 -19.21
CA VAL A 354 24.11 7.00 -19.88
C VAL A 354 25.45 7.15 -19.15
N HIS A 355 25.87 6.08 -18.48
CA HIS A 355 27.19 6.05 -17.84
C HIS A 355 28.13 5.20 -18.67
N SER A 356 29.23 5.81 -19.16
CA SER A 356 30.15 5.19 -20.11
C SER A 356 29.41 4.75 -21.39
N LYS A 357 28.85 3.57 -21.43
CA LYS A 357 28.16 2.96 -22.58
C LYS A 357 26.88 2.21 -22.19
N THR A 358 26.50 2.30 -20.90
CA THR A 358 25.38 1.59 -20.30
C THR A 358 24.27 2.60 -19.99
N ILE A 359 23.03 2.26 -20.34
CA ILE A 359 21.84 3.01 -19.96
C ILE A 359 21.47 2.60 -18.54
N VAL A 360 21.38 3.56 -17.62
CA VAL A 360 20.92 3.33 -16.24
C VAL A 360 19.68 4.16 -15.99
N TYR A 361 18.60 3.49 -15.63
CA TYR A 361 17.33 4.12 -15.33
C TYR A 361 16.87 3.75 -13.90
N GLY A 362 16.70 4.75 -13.07
CA GLY A 362 16.16 4.65 -11.70
C GLY A 362 14.74 5.16 -11.63
N PRO A 363 13.71 4.41 -12.08
CA PRO A 363 12.34 4.88 -12.07
C PRO A 363 11.82 5.08 -10.64
N LEU A 364 10.90 6.03 -10.47
CA LEU A 364 10.17 6.28 -9.22
C LEU A 364 8.71 5.91 -9.41
N ASN A 365 8.05 5.51 -8.31
CA ASN A 365 6.62 5.20 -8.27
C ASN A 365 6.14 4.31 -9.44
N VAL A 366 6.89 3.26 -9.74
CA VAL A 366 6.66 2.38 -10.90
C VAL A 366 5.24 1.80 -10.99
N PRO A 367 4.57 1.43 -9.87
CA PRO A 367 3.20 0.94 -9.93
C PRO A 367 2.22 1.94 -10.56
N SER A 368 2.47 3.23 -10.39
CA SER A 368 1.64 4.30 -10.96
C SER A 368 1.69 4.37 -12.50
N GLU A 369 2.68 3.75 -13.14
CA GLU A 369 2.74 3.63 -14.60
C GLU A 369 1.81 2.55 -15.19
N LEU A 370 1.22 1.71 -14.32
CA LEU A 370 0.17 0.74 -14.68
C LEU A 370 -1.07 0.98 -13.80
N PRO A 371 -1.64 2.19 -13.82
CA PRO A 371 -2.54 2.67 -12.79
C PRO A 371 -3.82 1.85 -12.67
N VAL A 372 -4.34 1.28 -13.74
CA VAL A 372 -5.59 0.47 -13.73
C VAL A 372 -5.43 -0.73 -12.81
N HIS A 373 -4.52 -1.64 -13.14
CA HIS A 373 -4.35 -2.88 -12.36
C HIS A 373 -3.71 -2.62 -10.99
N ALA A 374 -2.81 -1.61 -10.89
CA ALA A 374 -2.25 -1.22 -9.61
C ALA A 374 -3.33 -0.72 -8.64
N SER A 375 -4.28 0.10 -9.12
CA SER A 375 -5.43 0.56 -8.32
C SER A 375 -6.39 -0.58 -7.98
N GLU A 376 -6.68 -1.48 -8.94
CA GLU A 376 -7.54 -2.64 -8.67
C GLU A 376 -6.98 -3.54 -7.56
N MET A 377 -5.68 -3.83 -7.60
CA MET A 377 -5.02 -4.66 -6.60
C MET A 377 -4.99 -3.96 -5.24
N TYR A 378 -4.62 -2.67 -5.24
CA TYR A 378 -4.58 -1.86 -4.03
C TYR A 378 -5.97 -1.72 -3.37
N ALA A 379 -6.99 -1.40 -4.16
CA ALA A 379 -8.36 -1.30 -3.69
C ALA A 379 -8.89 -2.63 -3.09
N LYS A 380 -8.52 -3.78 -3.68
CA LYS A 380 -8.84 -5.10 -3.13
C LYS A 380 -8.11 -5.36 -1.81
N ASN A 381 -6.86 -4.92 -1.68
CA ASN A 381 -6.14 -5.02 -0.41
C ASN A 381 -6.85 -4.21 0.69
N LEU A 382 -7.23 -2.96 0.40
CA LEU A 382 -7.99 -2.11 1.32
C LEU A 382 -9.35 -2.71 1.66
N LEU A 383 -10.09 -3.24 0.69
CA LEU A 383 -11.36 -3.89 0.93
C LEU A 383 -11.21 -5.08 1.90
N ASN A 384 -10.24 -5.95 1.65
CA ASN A 384 -10.01 -7.11 2.50
C ASN A 384 -9.57 -6.71 3.92
N PHE A 385 -8.78 -5.63 4.06
CA PHE A 385 -8.35 -5.11 5.34
C PHE A 385 -9.49 -4.45 6.13
N LEU A 386 -10.32 -3.64 5.46
CA LEU A 386 -11.37 -2.86 6.13
C LEU A 386 -12.66 -3.66 6.38
N THR A 387 -12.97 -4.65 5.54
CA THR A 387 -14.22 -5.44 5.65
C THR A 387 -14.43 -6.06 7.04
N PRO A 388 -13.43 -6.66 7.71
CA PRO A 388 -13.61 -7.21 9.06
C PRO A 388 -13.94 -6.16 10.13
N MET A 389 -13.70 -4.89 9.85
CA MET A 389 -13.97 -3.76 10.76
C MET A 389 -15.30 -3.05 10.47
N ILE A 390 -16.09 -3.56 9.50
CA ILE A 390 -17.36 -2.96 9.10
C ILE A 390 -18.48 -3.96 9.36
N GLU A 391 -19.43 -3.60 10.22
CA GLU A 391 -20.60 -4.37 10.54
C GLU A 391 -21.85 -3.50 10.39
N ASP A 392 -22.77 -3.89 9.50
CA ASP A 392 -24.03 -3.15 9.22
C ASP A 392 -23.86 -1.65 8.90
N GLY A 393 -22.75 -1.29 8.25
CA GLY A 393 -22.41 0.09 7.90
C GLY A 393 -21.73 0.88 9.03
N GLU A 394 -21.44 0.27 10.15
CA GLU A 394 -20.71 0.85 11.27
C GLU A 394 -19.24 0.41 11.28
N PHE A 395 -18.34 1.28 11.74
CA PHE A 395 -16.93 0.97 11.85
C PHE A 395 -16.58 0.48 13.26
N LYS A 396 -16.29 -0.82 13.38
CA LYS A 396 -16.06 -1.54 14.65
C LYS A 396 -14.77 -2.37 14.61
N PRO A 397 -13.59 -1.73 14.75
CA PRO A 397 -12.32 -2.48 14.79
C PRO A 397 -12.24 -3.39 16.00
N ASP A 398 -11.87 -4.65 15.78
CA ASP A 398 -11.49 -5.58 16.85
C ASP A 398 -10.01 -5.37 17.19
N TRP A 399 -9.76 -4.74 18.34
CA TRP A 399 -8.41 -4.42 18.80
C TRP A 399 -7.60 -5.61 19.30
N ASP A 400 -8.23 -6.75 19.50
CA ASP A 400 -7.56 -8.00 19.88
C ASP A 400 -7.08 -8.77 18.63
N ASP A 401 -7.52 -8.37 17.44
CA ASP A 401 -6.99 -8.88 16.17
C ASP A 401 -5.60 -8.32 15.89
N GLU A 402 -4.59 -9.21 15.79
CA GLU A 402 -3.19 -8.82 15.54
C GLU A 402 -2.99 -8.04 14.25
N VAL A 403 -3.78 -8.32 13.17
CA VAL A 403 -3.65 -7.60 11.90
C VAL A 403 -4.06 -6.15 12.07
N ILE A 404 -5.14 -5.90 12.79
CA ILE A 404 -5.66 -4.55 13.07
C ILE A 404 -4.72 -3.83 14.04
N ALA A 405 -4.31 -4.49 15.12
CA ALA A 405 -3.42 -3.93 16.13
C ALA A 405 -2.07 -3.53 15.55
N ASP A 406 -1.41 -4.44 14.81
CA ASP A 406 -0.07 -4.22 14.25
C ASP A 406 -0.07 -3.18 13.13
N SER A 407 -1.16 -3.07 12.36
CA SER A 407 -1.32 -2.06 11.31
C SER A 407 -1.68 -0.67 11.85
N THR A 408 -2.05 -0.58 13.14
CA THR A 408 -2.41 0.70 13.76
C THR A 408 -1.17 1.55 14.01
N LEU A 409 -1.08 2.69 13.32
CA LEU A 409 0.03 3.64 13.47
C LEU A 409 -0.25 4.65 14.59
N THR A 410 -1.43 5.31 14.57
CA THR A 410 -1.86 6.25 15.63
C THR A 410 -3.28 5.91 16.09
N ARG A 411 -3.53 6.04 17.40
CA ARG A 411 -4.85 5.88 18.03
C ARG A 411 -4.91 6.62 19.35
N ASP A 412 -6.02 7.29 19.63
CA ASP A 412 -6.29 7.99 20.90
C ASP A 412 -5.23 9.05 21.27
N GLY A 413 -4.60 9.67 20.27
CA GLY A 413 -3.53 10.65 20.49
C GLY A 413 -2.18 10.04 20.83
N GLU A 414 -1.97 8.76 20.54
CA GLU A 414 -0.72 8.04 20.76
C GLU A 414 -0.22 7.38 19.47
N ILE A 415 1.11 7.22 19.35
CA ILE A 415 1.73 6.40 18.31
C ILE A 415 1.82 4.97 18.81
N LYS A 416 1.12 4.03 18.17
CA LYS A 416 1.06 2.62 18.59
C LYS A 416 2.23 1.80 18.09
N HIS A 417 2.72 2.05 16.86
CA HIS A 417 3.88 1.37 16.30
C HIS A 417 5.18 1.79 17.01
N THR A 418 5.77 0.89 17.79
CA THR A 418 6.93 1.16 18.65
C THR A 418 8.13 1.74 17.90
N PRO A 419 8.58 1.19 16.75
CA PRO A 419 9.71 1.76 16.01
C PRO A 419 9.46 3.21 15.56
N THR A 420 8.22 3.53 15.17
CA THR A 420 7.85 4.91 14.80
C THR A 420 7.81 5.83 16.02
N ARG A 421 7.33 5.34 17.16
CA ARG A 421 7.31 6.12 18.40
C ARG A 421 8.72 6.48 18.84
N GLU A 422 9.67 5.56 18.74
CA GLU A 422 11.08 5.82 19.05
C GLU A 422 11.73 6.81 18.07
N LEU A 423 11.32 6.80 16.81
CA LEU A 423 11.80 7.73 15.79
C LEU A 423 11.25 9.15 15.97
N VAL A 424 9.99 9.26 16.38
CA VAL A 424 9.26 10.53 16.48
C VAL A 424 9.56 11.27 17.79
N GLY A 425 9.85 10.55 18.88
CA GLY A 425 10.13 11.11 20.21
C GLY A 425 8.89 11.34 21.04
#